data_3277e1cb7c09974e86d04a9b7cc88753
#
_entry.id   3277e1cb7c09974e86d04a9b7cc88753
#
_cell.length_a   1.000
_cell.length_b   1.000
_cell.length_c   1.000
_cell.angle_alpha   90.00
_cell.angle_beta   90.00
_cell.angle_gamma   90.00
#
_symmetry.space_group_name_H-M   'P 1'
#
loop_
_entity.id
_entity.type
_entity.pdbx_description
1 polymer ?
#
loop_
_entity_poly.entity_id
_entity_poly.type
_entity_poly.pdbx_seq_one_letter_code
_entity_poly.pdbx_strand_id
1 'polypeptide(L)'
;EVAEYNQLKVLSAMQKNKVAEMHLSGTSGYGYNDEGRDTLERVYADIFKTEDALVRPQIICGTHALNVAISSNLRPGDELLSPVGKPYDYGRDYRNKTIKGKSCRIQYII
;
A
#
# COMPACT_ATOMS: atom_id res chain seq x y z
N GLU A 1 -3.03 -13.48 -23.59
CA GLU A 1 -3.96 -14.01 -22.58
C GLU A 1 -3.77 -13.35 -21.19
N VAL A 2 -2.61 -13.51 -20.48
CA VAL A 2 -2.44 -12.90 -19.15
C VAL A 2 -2.47 -11.37 -19.20
N ALA A 3 -1.76 -10.76 -20.15
CA ALA A 3 -1.74 -9.30 -20.34
C ALA A 3 -3.12 -8.77 -20.68
N GLU A 4 -3.83 -9.41 -21.57
CA GLU A 4 -5.18 -9.07 -21.98
C GLU A 4 -6.17 -9.15 -20.81
N TYR A 5 -6.14 -10.24 -20.04
CA TYR A 5 -6.96 -10.39 -18.84
C TYR A 5 -6.72 -9.25 -17.84
N ASN A 6 -5.45 -8.94 -17.56
CA ASN A 6 -5.11 -7.87 -16.63
C ASN A 6 -5.52 -6.49 -17.15
N GLN A 7 -5.37 -6.25 -18.47
CA GLN A 7 -5.82 -5.01 -19.07
C GLN A 7 -7.34 -4.83 -18.98
N LEU A 8 -8.10 -5.86 -19.30
CA LEU A 8 -9.57 -5.84 -19.15
C LEU A 8 -10.00 -5.60 -17.70
N LYS A 9 -9.31 -6.20 -16.75
CA LYS A 9 -9.56 -5.99 -15.32
C LYS A 9 -9.37 -4.52 -14.91
N VAL A 10 -8.28 -3.89 -15.37
CA VAL A 10 -8.01 -2.47 -15.11
C VAL A 10 -9.07 -1.58 -15.76
N LEU A 11 -9.36 -1.80 -17.04
CA LEU A 11 -10.37 -1.02 -17.77
C LEU A 11 -11.76 -1.14 -17.13
N SER A 12 -12.13 -2.36 -16.69
CA SER A 12 -13.41 -2.57 -16.01
C SER A 12 -13.49 -1.82 -14.68
N ALA A 13 -12.40 -1.78 -13.91
CA ALA A 13 -12.33 -1.01 -12.68
C ALA A 13 -12.44 0.50 -12.93
N MET A 14 -11.78 1.01 -13.97
CA MET A 14 -11.89 2.41 -14.39
C MET A 14 -13.32 2.78 -14.82
N GLN A 15 -13.95 1.93 -15.61
CA GLN A 15 -15.35 2.12 -16.04
C GLN A 15 -16.31 2.09 -14.86
N LYS A 16 -16.17 1.12 -13.95
CA LYS A 16 -16.99 1.01 -12.74
C LYS A 16 -16.91 2.28 -11.88
N ASN A 17 -15.73 2.84 -11.73
CA ASN A 17 -15.48 4.06 -10.98
C ASN A 17 -15.68 5.36 -11.80
N LYS A 18 -16.18 5.24 -13.04
CA LYS A 18 -16.51 6.37 -13.91
C LYS A 18 -15.36 7.35 -14.07
N VAL A 19 -14.13 6.82 -14.26
CA VAL A 19 -12.95 7.66 -14.47
C VAL A 19 -13.17 8.57 -15.68
N ALA A 20 -12.97 9.86 -15.48
CA ALA A 20 -13.19 10.91 -16.49
C ALA A 20 -12.05 11.93 -16.45
N GLU A 21 -12.01 12.82 -17.43
CA GLU A 21 -10.99 13.86 -17.57
C GLU A 21 -10.85 14.73 -16.31
N MET A 22 -11.95 15.03 -15.64
CA MET A 22 -11.94 15.81 -14.40
C MET A 22 -11.05 15.20 -13.30
N HIS A 23 -10.91 13.86 -13.25
CA HIS A 23 -10.05 13.18 -12.27
C HIS A 23 -8.55 13.33 -12.58
N LEU A 24 -8.20 13.76 -13.78
CA LEU A 24 -6.83 14.01 -14.23
C LEU A 24 -6.44 15.49 -14.07
N SER A 25 -7.38 16.35 -13.70
CA SER A 25 -7.13 17.77 -13.48
C SER A 25 -6.27 17.97 -12.22
N GLY A 26 -5.43 19.00 -12.25
CA GLY A 26 -4.62 19.37 -11.10
C GLY A 26 -5.47 19.84 -9.93
N THR A 27 -5.01 19.53 -8.71
CA THR A 27 -5.64 19.97 -7.45
C THR A 27 -4.68 20.80 -6.62
N SER A 28 -5.16 21.39 -5.52
CA SER A 28 -4.31 22.13 -4.59
C SER A 28 -3.25 21.27 -3.89
N GLY A 29 -3.41 19.95 -3.91
CA GLY A 29 -2.52 19.00 -3.23
C GLY A 29 -2.76 18.83 -1.73
N TYR A 30 -3.67 19.58 -1.15
CA TYR A 30 -4.01 19.52 0.28
C TYR A 30 -5.08 18.46 0.64
N GLY A 31 -5.58 17.71 -0.36
CA GLY A 31 -6.55 16.64 -0.16
C GLY A 31 -8.00 17.10 -0.01
N TYR A 32 -8.27 18.39 -0.14
CA TYR A 32 -9.64 18.92 -0.14
C TYR A 32 -10.23 18.78 -1.55
N ASN A 33 -11.36 18.07 -1.65
CA ASN A 33 -12.06 17.82 -2.91
C ASN A 33 -11.16 17.20 -4.00
N ASP A 34 -10.27 16.31 -3.60
CA ASP A 34 -9.36 15.62 -4.51
C ASP A 34 -10.02 14.32 -5.04
N GLU A 35 -11.06 14.50 -5.85
CA GLU A 35 -11.82 13.38 -6.42
C GLU A 35 -10.95 12.44 -7.27
N GLY A 36 -9.90 12.96 -7.89
CA GLY A 36 -8.94 12.17 -8.66
C GLY A 36 -8.20 11.15 -7.80
N ARG A 37 -7.72 11.56 -6.64
CA ARG A 37 -7.06 10.68 -5.67
C ARG A 37 -7.99 9.62 -5.12
N ASP A 38 -9.16 10.03 -4.68
CA ASP A 38 -10.13 9.12 -4.06
C ASP A 38 -10.66 8.11 -5.10
N THR A 39 -10.83 8.54 -6.35
CA THR A 39 -11.18 7.65 -7.44
C THR A 39 -10.06 6.68 -7.78
N LEU A 40 -8.80 7.12 -7.77
CA LEU A 40 -7.64 6.26 -7.99
C LEU A 40 -7.56 5.14 -6.94
N GLU A 41 -7.77 5.47 -5.67
CA GLU A 41 -7.78 4.49 -4.58
C GLU A 41 -8.90 3.45 -4.76
N ARG A 42 -10.11 3.88 -5.14
CA ARG A 42 -11.22 2.95 -5.47
C ARG A 42 -10.90 2.05 -6.66
N VAL A 43 -10.26 2.58 -7.71
CA VAL A 43 -9.82 1.78 -8.85
C VAL A 43 -8.81 0.72 -8.42
N TYR A 44 -7.82 1.09 -7.60
CA TYR A 44 -6.85 0.13 -7.07
C TYR A 44 -7.52 -0.95 -6.19
N ALA A 45 -8.40 -0.56 -5.30
CA ALA A 45 -9.15 -1.50 -4.46
C ALA A 45 -9.93 -2.52 -5.32
N ASP A 46 -10.60 -2.06 -6.37
CA ASP A 46 -11.32 -2.93 -7.31
C ASP A 46 -10.38 -3.87 -8.10
N ILE A 47 -9.24 -3.38 -8.57
CA ILE A 47 -8.25 -4.18 -9.30
C ILE A 47 -7.69 -5.30 -8.44
N PHE A 48 -7.35 -5.00 -7.19
CA PHE A 48 -6.73 -5.94 -6.26
C PHE A 48 -7.73 -6.71 -5.40
N LYS A 49 -9.03 -6.40 -5.53
CA LYS A 49 -10.13 -7.01 -4.76
C LYS A 49 -9.93 -6.86 -3.26
N THR A 50 -9.52 -5.68 -2.84
CA THR A 50 -9.35 -5.28 -1.44
C THR A 50 -10.51 -4.38 -1.01
N GLU A 51 -10.73 -4.26 0.29
CA GLU A 51 -11.77 -3.36 0.85
C GLU A 51 -11.43 -1.89 0.58
N ASP A 52 -10.13 -1.55 0.64
CA ASP A 52 -9.64 -0.21 0.41
C ASP A 52 -8.20 -0.24 -0.13
N ALA A 53 -7.71 0.90 -0.63
CA ALA A 53 -6.34 1.07 -1.09
C ALA A 53 -5.82 2.46 -0.71
N LEU A 54 -4.54 2.54 -0.37
CA LEU A 54 -3.85 3.80 -0.11
C LEU A 54 -2.85 4.07 -1.23
N VAL A 55 -3.22 4.98 -2.13
CA VAL A 55 -2.40 5.37 -3.29
C VAL A 55 -2.13 6.88 -3.23
N ARG A 56 -1.03 7.26 -2.58
CA ARG A 56 -0.70 8.65 -2.31
C ARG A 56 0.72 9.00 -2.77
N PRO A 57 0.95 10.21 -3.31
CA PRO A 57 2.29 10.66 -3.73
C PRO A 57 3.25 10.81 -2.54
N GLN A 58 2.74 10.87 -1.32
CA GLN A 58 3.55 10.87 -0.10
C GLN A 58 4.22 9.52 0.16
N ILE A 59 3.73 8.43 -0.45
CA ILE A 59 4.40 7.13 -0.46
C ILE A 59 5.44 7.13 -1.58
N ILE A 60 6.67 7.50 -1.26
CA ILE A 60 7.72 7.87 -2.22
C ILE A 60 8.27 6.66 -2.99
N CYS A 61 8.26 5.47 -2.39
CA CYS A 61 8.82 4.24 -2.99
C CYS A 61 8.23 2.98 -2.35
N GLY A 62 8.50 1.83 -2.96
CA GLY A 62 8.03 0.53 -2.47
C GLY A 62 8.49 0.21 -1.05
N THR A 63 9.71 0.55 -0.68
CA THR A 63 10.21 0.39 0.70
C THR A 63 9.39 1.21 1.69
N HIS A 64 9.01 2.43 1.32
CA HIS A 64 8.14 3.26 2.15
C HIS A 64 6.74 2.65 2.29
N ALA A 65 6.15 2.16 1.20
CA ALA A 65 4.86 1.47 1.21
C ALA A 65 4.86 0.25 2.14
N LEU A 66 5.88 -0.61 2.04
CA LEU A 66 6.06 -1.76 2.91
C LEU A 66 6.24 -1.34 4.38
N ASN A 67 7.01 -0.28 4.62
CA ASN A 67 7.21 0.27 5.96
C ASN A 67 5.89 0.76 6.57
N VAL A 68 5.09 1.49 5.82
CA VAL A 68 3.76 1.94 6.26
C VAL A 68 2.86 0.74 6.57
N ALA A 69 2.77 -0.24 5.67
CA ALA A 69 1.93 -1.42 5.82
C ALA A 69 2.30 -2.24 7.07
N ILE A 70 3.59 -2.47 7.31
CA ILE A 70 4.06 -3.22 8.47
C ILE A 70 3.88 -2.41 9.76
N SER A 71 4.25 -1.13 9.75
CA SER A 71 4.17 -0.27 10.95
C SER A 71 2.74 -0.02 11.42
N SER A 72 1.77 -0.01 10.51
CA SER A 72 0.35 0.18 10.86
C SER A 72 -0.24 -1.05 11.56
N ASN A 73 0.32 -2.23 11.31
CA ASN A 73 -0.18 -3.50 11.85
C ASN A 73 0.61 -4.00 13.08
N LEU A 74 1.83 -3.51 13.31
CA LEU A 74 2.70 -3.99 14.38
C LEU A 74 2.90 -2.92 15.46
N ARG A 75 2.82 -3.36 16.71
CA ARG A 75 3.13 -2.57 17.91
C ARG A 75 4.45 -3.02 18.54
N PRO A 76 5.11 -2.18 19.34
CA PRO A 76 6.29 -2.60 20.09
C PRO A 76 6.00 -3.82 20.97
N GLY A 77 6.74 -4.90 20.72
CA GLY A 77 6.56 -6.19 21.41
C GLY A 77 5.83 -7.26 20.60
N ASP A 78 5.22 -6.89 19.46
CA ASP A 78 4.59 -7.86 18.57
C ASP A 78 5.65 -8.69 17.81
N GLU A 79 5.22 -9.84 17.29
CA GLU A 79 6.06 -10.73 16.51
C GLU A 79 5.58 -10.77 15.05
N LEU A 80 6.54 -10.65 14.10
CA LEU A 80 6.31 -10.82 12.68
C LEU A 80 6.91 -12.15 12.24
N LEU A 81 6.07 -13.07 11.76
CA LEU A 81 6.52 -14.35 11.21
C LEU A 81 6.75 -14.23 9.69
N SER A 82 7.94 -14.59 9.23
CA SER A 82 8.29 -14.71 7.82
C SER A 82 8.53 -16.17 7.46
N PRO A 83 7.52 -16.90 6.94
CA PRO A 83 7.61 -18.34 6.69
C PRO A 83 8.47 -18.71 5.48
N VAL A 84 8.81 -17.74 4.64
CA VAL A 84 9.58 -17.93 3.39
C VAL A 84 11.04 -17.51 3.53
N GLY A 85 11.54 -17.33 4.75
CA GLY A 85 12.91 -16.93 5.03
C GLY A 85 13.05 -15.45 5.39
N LYS A 86 14.30 -14.96 5.34
CA LYS A 86 14.62 -13.59 5.76
C LYS A 86 13.95 -12.57 4.84
N PRO A 87 13.16 -11.62 5.39
CA PRO A 87 12.58 -10.55 4.60
C PRO A 87 13.68 -9.66 3.99
N TYR A 88 13.37 -8.99 2.87
CA TYR A 88 14.22 -7.99 2.26
C TYR A 88 14.65 -6.90 3.27
N ASP A 89 15.68 -6.12 2.97
CA ASP A 89 16.42 -5.23 3.91
C ASP A 89 15.60 -4.24 4.76
N TYR A 90 14.34 -3.99 4.44
CA TYR A 90 13.45 -3.20 5.31
C TYR A 90 13.25 -3.81 6.71
N GLY A 91 13.58 -5.09 6.88
CA GLY A 91 13.55 -5.75 8.20
C GLY A 91 14.61 -5.27 9.20
N ARG A 92 15.61 -4.47 8.78
CA ARG A 92 16.61 -3.89 9.69
C ARG A 92 16.04 -2.75 10.51
N ASP A 93 15.20 -1.92 9.93
CA ASP A 93 14.62 -0.75 10.60
C ASP A 93 13.65 -1.15 11.72
N TYR A 94 12.97 -2.29 11.57
CA TYR A 94 12.03 -2.79 12.58
C TYR A 94 12.70 -3.40 13.80
N ARG A 95 13.85 -4.06 13.62
CA ARG A 95 14.63 -4.58 14.76
C ARG A 95 15.16 -3.47 15.66
N ASN A 96 15.35 -2.27 15.11
CA ASN A 96 15.93 -1.12 15.82
C ASN A 96 14.90 -0.09 16.28
N LYS A 97 13.62 -0.22 15.90
CA LYS A 97 12.56 0.66 16.46
C LYS A 97 12.22 0.24 17.87
N THR A 98 13.07 0.65 18.79
CA THR A 98 12.82 0.54 20.22
C THR A 98 11.94 1.71 20.64
N ILE A 99 10.64 1.49 20.79
CA ILE A 99 9.75 2.45 21.46
C ILE A 99 9.58 1.96 22.89
N LYS A 100 10.00 2.76 23.87
CA LYS A 100 9.95 2.44 25.32
C LYS A 100 10.63 1.12 25.70
N GLY A 101 11.79 0.80 25.12
CA GLY A 101 12.58 -0.37 25.49
C GLY A 101 12.09 -1.71 24.95
N LYS A 102 11.06 -1.73 24.11
CA LYS A 102 10.57 -2.94 23.44
C LYS A 102 10.76 -2.81 21.93
N SER A 103 11.38 -3.82 21.31
CA SER A 103 11.51 -3.93 19.85
C SER A 103 10.53 -4.96 19.33
N CYS A 104 10.09 -4.79 18.07
CA CYS A 104 9.36 -5.83 17.36
C CYS A 104 10.31 -7.00 17.06
N ARG A 105 9.88 -8.23 17.29
CA ARG A 105 10.66 -9.42 17.00
C ARG A 105 10.24 -9.99 15.64
N ILE A 106 11.21 -10.17 14.75
CA ILE A 106 10.98 -10.86 13.49
C ILE A 106 11.47 -12.31 13.63
N GLN A 107 10.55 -13.24 13.45
CA GLN A 107 10.85 -14.66 13.35
C GLN A 107 10.77 -15.09 11.87
N TYR A 108 11.72 -15.87 11.42
CA TYR A 108 11.68 -16.50 10.09
C TYR A 108 12.07 -17.97 10.21
N ILE A 109 11.39 -18.78 9.41
CA ILE A 109 11.70 -20.21 9.29
C ILE A 109 12.76 -20.34 8.20
N ILE A 110 13.85 -21.01 8.50
CA ILE A 110 14.95 -21.33 7.57
C ILE A 110 14.65 -22.67 6.93
#